data_66575ee80baae992f82f0f362c02541e
#
_entry.id   66575ee80baae992f82f0f362c02541e
#
_cell.length_a   1.000
_cell.length_b   1.000
_cell.length_c   1.000
_cell.angle_alpha   90.00
_cell.angle_beta   90.00
_cell.angle_gamma   90.00
#
_symmetry.space_group_name_H-M   'P 1'
#
loop_
_entity.id
_entity.type
_entity.pdbx_description
1 polymer ?
#
loop_
_entity_poly.entity_id
_entity_poly.type
_entity_poly.pdbx_seq_one_letter_code
_entity_poly.pdbx_strand_id
1 'polypeptide(L)'
;FRHQLEALDAAAAGNDLLVSTGTGSGKTECFMWPLLAKLTAEAHDSPQTWDIRGVRIIVMYPMNALVSDQVGRLRRLIGDAKGEFVRIFRDTCGKNSRRPQFGMYTGRTPYPGVAPQSAQDHMLEKTLARMSFPQTESEWAYFEVLTREGRIPAKADMEAFLQRLHDSRHVPDPEDAELITRFEMQQFCPDILITNYSMLEYMLFRPREEKIWESTKAWLDSDPSHKLLFIIDE
;
A
#
# COMPACT_ATOMS: atom_id res chain seq x y z
N PHE A 1 -2.36 -17.39 16.44
CA PHE A 1 -2.56 -18.85 16.27
C PHE A 1 -1.22 -19.50 15.90
N ARG A 2 -1.07 -20.81 16.17
CA ARG A 2 0.18 -21.53 15.96
C ARG A 2 0.66 -21.47 14.48
N HIS A 3 -0.25 -21.70 13.54
CA HIS A 3 0.06 -21.66 12.11
C HIS A 3 0.54 -20.26 11.63
N GLN A 4 0.17 -19.18 12.29
CA GLN A 4 0.65 -17.81 11.97
C GLN A 4 2.11 -17.64 12.39
N LEU A 5 2.51 -18.19 13.54
CA LEU A 5 3.91 -18.20 13.99
C LEU A 5 4.75 -19.10 13.09
N GLU A 6 4.26 -20.30 12.77
CA GLU A 6 4.94 -21.23 11.85
C GLU A 6 5.14 -20.60 10.47
N ALA A 7 4.16 -19.81 9.96
CA ALA A 7 4.29 -19.08 8.71
C ALA A 7 5.36 -17.97 8.80
N LEU A 8 5.41 -17.23 9.90
CA LEU A 8 6.40 -16.19 10.11
C LEU A 8 7.81 -16.77 10.18
N ASP A 9 8.01 -17.86 10.95
CA ASP A 9 9.29 -18.54 11.11
C ASP A 9 9.78 -19.12 9.77
N ALA A 10 8.89 -19.74 9.00
CA ALA A 10 9.22 -20.30 7.70
C ALA A 10 9.57 -19.22 6.66
N ALA A 11 8.83 -18.10 6.65
CA ALA A 11 9.16 -16.96 5.80
C ALA A 11 10.48 -16.30 6.20
N ALA A 12 10.76 -16.16 7.49
CA ALA A 12 12.03 -15.64 7.99
C ALA A 12 13.23 -16.55 7.59
N ALA A 13 12.97 -17.86 7.50
CA ALA A 13 13.97 -18.82 6.99
C ALA A 13 14.12 -18.80 5.45
N GLY A 14 13.38 -17.96 4.73
CA GLY A 14 13.44 -17.82 3.28
C GLY A 14 12.68 -18.90 2.49
N ASN A 15 11.78 -19.63 3.14
CA ASN A 15 10.98 -20.68 2.50
C ASN A 15 9.73 -20.09 1.82
N ASP A 16 9.33 -20.74 0.71
CA ASP A 16 8.01 -20.51 0.13
C ASP A 16 6.92 -21.14 0.99
N LEU A 17 5.76 -20.50 1.06
CA LEU A 17 4.67 -20.90 1.93
C LEU A 17 3.42 -21.27 1.16
N LEU A 18 2.83 -22.42 1.49
CA LEU A 18 1.46 -22.80 1.12
C LEU A 18 0.62 -22.91 2.40
N VAL A 19 -0.32 -21.99 2.58
CA VAL A 19 -1.18 -21.96 3.78
C VAL A 19 -2.56 -22.53 3.44
N SER A 20 -2.89 -23.71 3.96
CA SER A 20 -4.18 -24.36 3.81
C SER A 20 -4.83 -24.54 5.18
N THR A 21 -5.80 -23.68 5.49
CA THR A 21 -6.56 -23.73 6.75
C THR A 21 -8.02 -23.38 6.48
N GLY A 22 -8.93 -23.72 7.41
CA GLY A 22 -10.36 -23.40 7.28
C GLY A 22 -10.63 -21.90 7.16
N THR A 23 -11.81 -21.53 6.67
CA THR A 23 -12.27 -20.13 6.62
C THR A 23 -12.38 -19.54 8.04
N GLY A 24 -12.00 -18.27 8.18
CA GLY A 24 -12.03 -17.59 9.49
C GLY A 24 -10.88 -17.95 10.44
N SER A 25 -9.90 -18.76 10.01
CA SER A 25 -8.76 -19.17 10.83
C SER A 25 -7.64 -18.13 10.95
N GLY A 26 -7.77 -16.97 10.33
CA GLY A 26 -6.70 -15.95 10.30
C GLY A 26 -5.60 -16.24 9.28
N LYS A 27 -5.94 -16.77 8.10
CA LYS A 27 -4.97 -17.01 7.00
C LYS A 27 -4.27 -15.74 6.55
N THR A 28 -4.98 -14.63 6.55
CA THR A 28 -4.44 -13.32 6.11
C THR A 28 -3.21 -12.92 6.94
N GLU A 29 -3.22 -13.18 8.23
CA GLU A 29 -2.11 -12.88 9.12
C GLU A 29 -0.87 -13.74 8.81
N CYS A 30 -1.05 -14.93 8.21
CA CYS A 30 0.08 -15.79 7.82
C CYS A 30 0.96 -15.18 6.73
N PHE A 31 0.45 -14.24 5.94
CA PHE A 31 1.26 -13.50 4.98
C PHE A 31 1.47 -12.03 5.39
N MET A 32 0.54 -11.47 6.15
CA MET A 32 0.63 -10.06 6.54
C MET A 32 1.81 -9.81 7.49
N TRP A 33 2.03 -10.68 8.49
CA TRP A 33 3.17 -10.57 9.39
C TRP A 33 4.52 -10.76 8.68
N PRO A 34 4.73 -11.80 7.86
CA PRO A 34 5.94 -11.92 7.05
C PRO A 34 6.21 -10.72 6.13
N LEU A 35 5.16 -10.18 5.52
CA LEU A 35 5.23 -9.00 4.68
C LEU A 35 5.79 -7.79 5.46
N LEU A 36 5.21 -7.49 6.63
CA LEU A 36 5.65 -6.37 7.47
C LEU A 36 7.05 -6.60 8.02
N ALA A 37 7.36 -7.83 8.43
CA ALA A 37 8.69 -8.20 8.91
C ALA A 37 9.76 -8.01 7.82
N LYS A 38 9.50 -8.45 6.58
CA LYS A 38 10.41 -8.26 5.44
C LYS A 38 10.71 -6.78 5.19
N LEU A 39 9.70 -5.93 5.16
CA LEU A 39 9.88 -4.49 4.95
C LEU A 39 10.65 -3.83 6.10
N THR A 40 10.36 -4.23 7.34
CA THR A 40 11.05 -3.70 8.52
C THR A 40 12.51 -4.15 8.54
N ALA A 41 12.79 -5.42 8.21
CA ALA A 41 14.16 -5.95 8.15
C ALA A 41 14.98 -5.21 7.08
N GLU A 42 14.46 -5.01 5.86
CA GLU A 42 15.17 -4.24 4.83
C GLU A 42 15.44 -2.80 5.28
N ALA A 43 14.43 -2.13 5.84
CA ALA A 43 14.57 -0.75 6.31
C ALA A 43 15.60 -0.59 7.44
N HIS A 44 15.74 -1.62 8.29
CA HIS A 44 16.70 -1.65 9.40
C HIS A 44 18.10 -2.03 8.92
N ASP A 45 18.22 -3.14 8.19
CA ASP A 45 19.50 -3.75 7.86
C ASP A 45 20.18 -3.11 6.66
N SER A 46 19.40 -2.51 5.75
CA SER A 46 19.87 -1.94 4.48
C SER A 46 19.18 -0.60 4.16
N PRO A 47 19.36 0.44 4.99
CA PRO A 47 18.65 1.71 4.82
C PRO A 47 18.95 2.38 3.47
N GLN A 48 20.13 2.18 2.88
CA GLN A 48 20.48 2.76 1.58
C GLN A 48 19.63 2.17 0.44
N THR A 49 19.37 0.85 0.46
CA THR A 49 18.51 0.21 -0.53
C THR A 49 17.03 0.43 -0.23
N TRP A 50 16.69 0.66 1.05
CA TRP A 50 15.33 1.01 1.46
C TRP A 50 14.86 2.33 0.82
N ASP A 51 15.75 3.29 0.64
CA ASP A 51 15.43 4.57 -0.01
C ASP A 51 15.22 4.45 -1.53
N ILE A 52 15.72 3.37 -2.16
CA ILE A 52 15.43 3.09 -3.57
C ILE A 52 13.97 2.65 -3.70
N ARG A 53 13.20 3.36 -4.50
CA ARG A 53 11.79 3.00 -4.74
C ARG A 53 11.68 1.76 -5.62
N GLY A 54 10.73 0.89 -5.31
CA GLY A 54 10.46 -0.33 -6.06
C GLY A 54 9.38 -1.16 -5.38
N VAL A 55 8.67 -1.97 -6.13
CA VAL A 55 7.72 -2.95 -5.57
C VAL A 55 8.52 -4.08 -4.92
N ARG A 56 8.32 -4.27 -3.63
CA ARG A 56 8.92 -5.37 -2.85
C ARG A 56 7.98 -6.55 -2.74
N ILE A 57 6.69 -6.24 -2.76
CA ILE A 57 5.63 -7.22 -2.49
C ILE A 57 4.48 -6.97 -3.46
N ILE A 58 4.07 -8.03 -4.15
CA ILE A 58 2.84 -8.04 -4.97
C ILE A 58 1.84 -8.94 -4.28
N VAL A 59 0.67 -8.38 -3.94
CA VAL A 59 -0.45 -9.14 -3.39
C VAL A 59 -1.53 -9.25 -4.45
N MET A 60 -1.82 -10.47 -4.88
CA MET A 60 -2.80 -10.76 -5.93
C MET A 60 -4.06 -11.39 -5.37
N TYR A 61 -5.20 -10.86 -5.80
CA TYR A 61 -6.53 -11.38 -5.50
C TYR A 61 -7.29 -11.67 -6.80
N PRO A 62 -8.16 -12.68 -6.82
CA PRO A 62 -8.93 -13.01 -8.02
C PRO A 62 -9.98 -11.93 -8.35
N MET A 63 -10.49 -11.21 -7.36
CA MET A 63 -11.56 -10.23 -7.53
C MET A 63 -11.28 -8.90 -6.83
N ASN A 64 -11.77 -7.81 -7.45
CA ASN A 64 -11.62 -6.45 -6.90
C ASN A 64 -12.27 -6.23 -5.53
N ALA A 65 -13.30 -7.01 -5.18
CA ALA A 65 -13.96 -6.90 -3.88
C ALA A 65 -13.02 -7.28 -2.72
N LEU A 66 -12.26 -8.36 -2.88
CA LEU A 66 -11.27 -8.80 -1.90
C LEU A 66 -10.11 -7.81 -1.78
N VAL A 67 -9.70 -7.20 -2.89
CA VAL A 67 -8.67 -6.15 -2.89
C VAL A 67 -9.06 -5.00 -1.96
N SER A 68 -10.31 -4.54 -2.03
CA SER A 68 -10.77 -3.42 -1.20
C SER A 68 -10.76 -3.72 0.31
N ASP A 69 -11.08 -4.95 0.70
CA ASP A 69 -11.04 -5.39 2.10
C ASP A 69 -9.60 -5.40 2.64
N GLN A 70 -8.67 -5.89 1.85
CA GLN A 70 -7.26 -5.95 2.24
C GLN A 70 -6.60 -4.56 2.30
N VAL A 71 -6.97 -3.66 1.40
CA VAL A 71 -6.58 -2.24 1.51
C VAL A 71 -7.05 -1.66 2.84
N GLY A 72 -8.30 -1.94 3.24
CA GLY A 72 -8.82 -1.53 4.55
C GLY A 72 -7.99 -2.08 5.72
N ARG A 73 -7.50 -3.32 5.63
CA ARG A 73 -6.60 -3.90 6.64
C ARG A 73 -5.26 -3.19 6.70
N LEU A 74 -4.62 -2.93 5.55
CA LEU A 74 -3.36 -2.19 5.49
C LEU A 74 -3.51 -0.76 6.01
N ARG A 75 -4.62 -0.09 5.72
CA ARG A 75 -4.90 1.25 6.28
C ARG A 75 -4.92 1.24 7.80
N ARG A 76 -5.52 0.21 8.42
CA ARG A 76 -5.54 0.07 9.88
C ARG A 76 -4.19 -0.32 10.47
N LEU A 77 -3.39 -1.13 9.76
CA LEU A 77 -2.10 -1.63 10.26
C LEU A 77 -0.98 -0.61 10.09
N ILE A 78 -0.80 -0.10 8.88
CA ILE A 78 0.33 0.78 8.54
C ILE A 78 -0.08 2.21 8.21
N GLY A 79 -1.38 2.46 8.03
CA GLY A 79 -1.92 3.78 7.68
C GLY A 79 -2.03 4.73 8.86
N ASP A 80 -2.24 4.23 10.07
CA ASP A 80 -2.31 5.06 11.28
C ASP A 80 -0.91 5.53 11.68
N ALA A 81 -0.66 6.82 11.54
CA ALA A 81 0.63 7.44 11.91
C ALA A 81 0.98 7.30 13.41
N LYS A 82 -0.03 7.11 14.27
CA LYS A 82 0.11 6.90 15.71
C LYS A 82 -0.04 5.42 16.09
N GLY A 83 -0.26 4.55 15.09
CA GLY A 83 -0.47 3.12 15.27
C GLY A 83 0.77 2.40 15.82
N GLU A 84 0.55 1.26 16.44
CA GLU A 84 1.61 0.48 17.08
C GLU A 84 2.69 0.05 16.08
N PHE A 85 2.31 -0.36 14.87
CA PHE A 85 3.27 -0.74 13.83
C PHE A 85 4.21 0.42 13.50
N VAL A 86 3.69 1.63 13.26
CA VAL A 86 4.51 2.80 12.90
C VAL A 86 5.45 3.19 14.04
N ARG A 87 4.98 3.10 15.29
CA ARG A 87 5.83 3.33 16.46
C ARG A 87 6.99 2.33 16.50
N ILE A 88 6.69 1.02 16.42
CA ILE A 88 7.72 -0.03 16.44
C ILE A 88 8.67 0.13 15.25
N PHE A 89 8.16 0.38 14.04
CA PHE A 89 8.97 0.59 12.85
C PHE A 89 9.98 1.74 13.04
N ARG A 90 9.53 2.88 13.58
CA ARG A 90 10.41 4.02 13.84
C ARG A 90 11.40 3.80 14.98
N ASP A 91 11.01 3.06 16.01
CA ASP A 91 11.91 2.67 17.08
C ASP A 91 13.01 1.71 16.56
N THR A 92 12.68 0.87 15.59
CA THR A 92 13.60 -0.12 15.01
C THR A 92 14.48 0.46 13.90
N CYS A 93 13.88 1.17 12.94
CA CYS A 93 14.56 1.64 11.72
C CYS A 93 15.05 3.09 11.80
N GLY A 94 14.70 3.80 12.89
CA GLY A 94 15.03 5.22 13.08
C GLY A 94 13.90 6.16 12.62
N LYS A 95 13.84 7.33 13.27
CA LYS A 95 12.77 8.32 13.06
C LYS A 95 12.72 8.90 11.64
N ASN A 96 13.84 8.92 10.95
CA ASN A 96 13.96 9.47 9.59
C ASN A 96 13.77 8.41 8.49
N SER A 97 13.62 7.13 8.85
CA SER A 97 13.32 6.10 7.89
C SER A 97 11.95 6.34 7.27
N ARG A 98 11.86 6.32 5.93
CA ARG A 98 10.58 6.47 5.25
C ARG A 98 9.64 5.33 5.62
N ARG A 99 8.36 5.62 5.68
CA ARG A 99 7.34 4.60 5.96
C ARG A 99 7.19 3.66 4.77
N PRO A 100 6.83 2.37 5.01
CA PRO A 100 6.33 1.50 3.96
C PRO A 100 5.09 2.13 3.31
N GLN A 101 5.05 2.09 1.98
CA GLN A 101 3.93 2.61 1.20
C GLN A 101 3.25 1.49 0.44
N PHE A 102 1.93 1.52 0.40
CA PHE A 102 1.14 0.58 -0.40
C PHE A 102 0.25 1.31 -1.41
N GLY A 103 -0.13 0.59 -2.45
CA GLY A 103 -1.06 1.09 -3.44
C GLY A 103 -1.92 -0.01 -4.02
N MET A 104 -3.20 0.31 -4.28
CA MET A 104 -4.12 -0.55 -4.98
C MET A 104 -4.12 -0.20 -6.47
N TYR A 105 -3.70 -1.12 -7.32
CA TYR A 105 -3.68 -0.93 -8.77
C TYR A 105 -4.67 -1.90 -9.44
N THR A 106 -5.86 -1.40 -9.74
CA THR A 106 -6.95 -2.17 -10.37
C THR A 106 -7.65 -1.33 -11.44
N GLY A 107 -8.61 -1.90 -12.15
CA GLY A 107 -9.46 -1.15 -13.08
C GLY A 107 -10.24 0.00 -12.45
N ARG A 108 -10.44 -0.04 -11.13
CA ARG A 108 -11.16 1.00 -10.35
C ARG A 108 -10.25 2.07 -9.76
N THR A 109 -8.95 1.89 -9.81
CA THR A 109 -8.00 2.88 -9.27
C THR A 109 -8.08 4.16 -10.10
N PRO A 110 -8.33 5.32 -9.48
CA PRO A 110 -8.44 6.59 -10.20
C PRO A 110 -7.12 6.95 -10.87
N TYR A 111 -7.23 7.72 -11.96
CA TYR A 111 -6.08 8.19 -12.74
C TYR A 111 -5.96 9.73 -12.73
N PRO A 112 -6.18 10.43 -11.63
CA PRO A 112 -5.95 11.87 -11.61
C PRO A 112 -4.46 12.15 -11.60
N GLY A 113 -4.09 13.29 -12.12
CA GLY A 113 -2.73 13.76 -12.00
C GLY A 113 -2.06 14.16 -13.29
N VAL A 114 -2.74 14.07 -14.41
CA VAL A 114 -2.26 14.61 -15.68
C VAL A 114 -2.99 15.92 -15.95
N ALA A 115 -2.28 17.03 -16.03
CA ALA A 115 -2.88 18.30 -16.45
C ALA A 115 -3.32 18.22 -17.93
N PRO A 116 -4.47 18.81 -18.31
CA PRO A 116 -5.42 19.52 -17.47
C PRO A 116 -6.30 18.58 -16.64
N GLN A 117 -6.84 19.09 -15.53
CA GLN A 117 -7.75 18.32 -14.66
C GLN A 117 -8.89 17.67 -15.46
N SER A 118 -9.06 16.39 -15.27
CA SER A 118 -10.15 15.63 -15.85
C SER A 118 -11.39 15.68 -14.96
N ALA A 119 -12.56 15.34 -15.54
CA ALA A 119 -13.79 15.19 -14.74
C ALA A 119 -13.63 14.13 -13.62
N GLN A 120 -12.73 13.16 -13.80
CA GLN A 120 -12.43 12.14 -12.78
C GLN A 120 -11.68 12.74 -11.58
N ASP A 121 -10.83 13.74 -11.79
CA ASP A 121 -10.08 14.40 -10.73
C ASP A 121 -11.04 15.17 -9.80
N HIS A 122 -11.99 15.90 -10.37
CA HIS A 122 -13.02 16.58 -9.58
C HIS A 122 -13.94 15.63 -8.82
N MET A 123 -14.26 14.48 -9.40
CA MET A 123 -15.07 13.46 -8.71
C MET A 123 -14.30 12.84 -7.54
N LEU A 124 -13.03 12.54 -7.73
CA LEU A 124 -12.18 12.03 -6.66
C LEU A 124 -12.04 13.05 -5.54
N GLU A 125 -11.69 14.30 -5.86
CA GLU A 125 -11.56 15.40 -4.91
C GLU A 125 -12.84 15.56 -4.08
N LYS A 126 -14.00 15.66 -4.73
CA LYS A 126 -15.30 15.80 -4.05
C LYS A 126 -15.61 14.60 -3.15
N THR A 127 -15.28 13.38 -3.60
CA THR A 127 -15.53 12.17 -2.83
C THR A 127 -14.66 12.13 -1.58
N LEU A 128 -13.38 12.39 -1.73
CA LEU A 128 -12.41 12.38 -0.62
C LEU A 128 -12.70 13.51 0.37
N ALA A 129 -13.01 14.72 -0.11
CA ALA A 129 -13.37 15.85 0.74
C ALA A 129 -14.59 15.51 1.61
N ARG A 130 -15.65 14.96 1.00
CA ARG A 130 -16.84 14.55 1.75
C ARG A 130 -16.57 13.44 2.77
N MET A 131 -15.69 12.50 2.45
CA MET A 131 -15.34 11.40 3.35
C MET A 131 -14.42 11.83 4.50
N SER A 132 -13.59 12.84 4.30
CA SER A 132 -12.51 13.20 5.24
C SER A 132 -12.80 14.43 6.09
N PHE A 133 -13.79 15.26 5.71
CA PHE A 133 -14.13 16.51 6.39
C PHE A 133 -15.62 16.60 6.74
N PRO A 134 -16.08 15.80 7.72
CA PRO A 134 -17.46 15.83 8.17
C PRO A 134 -17.84 17.19 8.75
N GLN A 135 -19.03 17.70 8.40
CA GLN A 135 -19.54 19.01 8.80
C GLN A 135 -20.70 18.89 9.80
N THR A 136 -21.36 17.73 9.84
CA THR A 136 -22.53 17.48 10.70
C THR A 136 -22.26 16.33 11.66
N GLU A 137 -23.03 16.26 12.75
CA GLU A 137 -22.92 15.16 13.73
C GLU A 137 -23.13 13.77 13.10
N SER A 138 -24.07 13.66 12.17
CA SER A 138 -24.33 12.42 11.43
C SER A 138 -23.16 12.04 10.50
N GLU A 139 -22.49 13.02 9.89
CA GLU A 139 -21.30 12.79 9.09
C GLU A 139 -20.09 12.39 9.96
N TRP A 140 -19.95 12.96 11.16
CA TRP A 140 -18.94 12.54 12.12
C TRP A 140 -19.13 11.08 12.56
N ALA A 141 -20.35 10.67 12.90
CA ALA A 141 -20.64 9.28 13.23
C ALA A 141 -20.33 8.34 12.06
N TYR A 142 -20.63 8.76 10.82
CA TYR A 142 -20.29 7.99 9.62
C TYR A 142 -18.78 7.94 9.36
N PHE A 143 -18.07 9.04 9.55
CA PHE A 143 -16.62 9.12 9.44
C PHE A 143 -15.91 8.15 10.41
N GLU A 144 -16.38 8.06 11.66
CA GLU A 144 -15.85 7.11 12.64
C GLU A 144 -16.02 5.65 12.17
N VAL A 145 -17.20 5.32 11.59
CA VAL A 145 -17.44 4.00 11.00
C VAL A 145 -16.46 3.73 9.85
N LEU A 146 -16.31 4.67 8.91
CA LEU A 146 -15.40 4.54 7.77
C LEU A 146 -13.94 4.39 8.22
N THR A 147 -13.53 5.12 9.25
CA THR A 147 -12.18 5.02 9.82
C THR A 147 -11.96 3.64 10.44
N ARG A 148 -12.90 3.17 11.25
CA ARG A 148 -12.83 1.84 11.88
C ARG A 148 -12.82 0.71 10.85
N GLU A 149 -13.53 0.86 9.75
CA GLU A 149 -13.55 -0.10 8.64
C GLU A 149 -12.32 0.02 7.71
N GLY A 150 -11.44 1.00 7.92
CA GLY A 150 -10.28 1.26 7.06
C GLY A 150 -10.67 1.76 5.67
N ARG A 151 -11.74 2.52 5.56
CA ARG A 151 -12.22 3.08 4.28
C ARG A 151 -11.66 4.46 3.98
N ILE A 152 -11.17 5.16 5.00
CA ILE A 152 -10.50 6.45 4.80
C ILE A 152 -9.08 6.19 4.28
N PRO A 153 -8.67 6.82 3.16
CA PRO A 153 -7.32 6.68 2.63
C PRO A 153 -6.25 7.12 3.63
N ALA A 154 -5.14 6.39 3.66
CA ALA A 154 -4.05 6.62 4.59
C ALA A 154 -3.06 7.68 4.10
N LYS A 155 -3.55 8.92 3.97
CA LYS A 155 -2.76 10.12 3.71
C LYS A 155 -2.31 10.76 5.02
N ALA A 156 -1.08 11.25 5.07
CA ALA A 156 -0.56 11.97 6.23
C ALA A 156 -1.31 13.28 6.47
N ASP A 157 -1.59 14.00 5.38
CA ASP A 157 -2.37 15.22 5.35
C ASP A 157 -3.33 15.19 4.15
N MET A 158 -4.59 14.90 4.42
CA MET A 158 -5.64 14.80 3.39
C MET A 158 -5.97 16.17 2.78
N GLU A 159 -5.93 17.24 3.55
CA GLU A 159 -6.20 18.60 3.05
C GLU A 159 -5.12 19.04 2.07
N ALA A 160 -3.85 18.87 2.45
CA ALA A 160 -2.72 19.14 1.57
C ALA A 160 -2.74 18.24 0.34
N PHE A 161 -3.16 16.97 0.47
CA PHE A 161 -3.33 16.08 -0.68
C PHE A 161 -4.39 16.59 -1.65
N LEU A 162 -5.56 16.98 -1.15
CA LEU A 162 -6.64 17.53 -2.00
C LEU A 162 -6.22 18.83 -2.68
N GLN A 163 -5.49 19.70 -1.98
CA GLN A 163 -4.95 20.91 -2.59
C GLN A 163 -3.95 20.59 -3.70
N ARG A 164 -3.05 19.63 -3.49
CA ARG A 164 -2.11 19.16 -4.54
C ARG A 164 -2.86 18.56 -5.73
N LEU A 165 -3.92 17.80 -5.48
CA LEU A 165 -4.76 17.21 -6.51
C LEU A 165 -5.44 18.31 -7.34
N HIS A 166 -5.96 19.36 -6.69
CA HIS A 166 -6.55 20.54 -7.33
C HIS A 166 -5.53 21.26 -8.21
N ASP A 167 -4.32 21.48 -7.72
CA ASP A 167 -3.25 22.19 -8.42
C ASP A 167 -2.50 21.34 -9.46
N SER A 168 -2.93 20.11 -9.68
CA SER A 168 -2.24 19.11 -10.53
C SER A 168 -0.76 18.90 -10.14
N ARG A 169 -0.44 19.07 -8.87
CA ARG A 169 0.89 18.85 -8.29
C ARG A 169 0.88 17.55 -7.49
N HIS A 170 1.38 16.49 -8.09
CA HIS A 170 1.36 15.19 -7.46
C HIS A 170 2.71 14.82 -6.86
N VAL A 171 3.02 15.41 -5.73
CA VAL A 171 4.17 15.00 -4.91
C VAL A 171 3.60 14.34 -3.66
N PRO A 172 3.77 13.02 -3.47
CA PRO A 172 3.35 12.36 -2.24
C PRO A 172 4.12 12.94 -1.06
N ASP A 173 3.44 12.99 0.07
CA ASP A 173 4.11 13.24 1.33
C ASP A 173 4.94 11.99 1.68
N PRO A 174 6.19 12.11 2.15
CA PRO A 174 6.98 10.97 2.64
C PRO A 174 6.29 10.19 3.76
N GLU A 175 5.39 10.85 4.49
CA GLU A 175 4.59 10.24 5.56
C GLU A 175 3.28 9.62 5.07
N ASP A 176 2.93 9.74 3.78
CA ASP A 176 1.80 9.01 3.21
C ASP A 176 2.07 7.51 3.29
N ALA A 177 1.13 6.74 3.83
CA ALA A 177 1.20 5.28 3.79
C ALA A 177 0.54 4.70 2.53
N GLU A 178 -0.38 5.44 1.90
CA GLU A 178 -1.13 4.98 0.74
C GLU A 178 -0.95 5.88 -0.48
N LEU A 179 -0.60 5.26 -1.60
CA LEU A 179 -0.65 5.88 -2.92
C LEU A 179 -2.00 5.52 -3.55
N ILE A 180 -2.91 6.48 -3.68
CA ILE A 180 -4.31 6.22 -4.04
C ILE A 180 -4.61 6.37 -5.53
N THR A 181 -3.71 7.02 -6.28
CA THR A 181 -3.89 7.21 -7.72
C THR A 181 -2.85 6.42 -8.52
N ARG A 182 -3.21 6.08 -9.76
CA ARG A 182 -2.24 5.44 -10.67
C ARG A 182 -1.04 6.33 -10.93
N PHE A 183 -1.29 7.63 -11.03
CA PHE A 183 -0.22 8.60 -11.26
C PHE A 183 0.78 8.60 -10.11
N GLU A 184 0.33 8.65 -8.85
CA GLU A 184 1.22 8.54 -7.70
C GLU A 184 2.07 7.26 -7.76
N MET A 185 1.44 6.11 -8.01
CA MET A 185 2.14 4.83 -8.07
C MET A 185 3.15 4.74 -9.22
N GLN A 186 2.85 5.37 -10.36
CA GLN A 186 3.78 5.45 -11.50
C GLN A 186 4.97 6.37 -11.21
N GLN A 187 4.81 7.42 -10.42
CA GLN A 187 5.91 8.35 -10.11
C GLN A 187 6.74 7.90 -8.89
N PHE A 188 6.11 7.28 -7.90
CA PHE A 188 6.73 7.04 -6.59
C PHE A 188 6.82 5.57 -6.20
N CYS A 189 6.31 4.68 -6.99
CA CYS A 189 6.37 3.22 -6.85
C CYS A 189 6.13 2.72 -5.40
N PRO A 190 4.99 2.06 -5.11
CA PRO A 190 4.71 1.56 -3.77
C PRO A 190 5.61 0.36 -3.41
N ASP A 191 5.88 0.16 -2.12
CA ASP A 191 6.56 -1.04 -1.62
C ASP A 191 5.66 -2.28 -1.70
N ILE A 192 4.35 -2.08 -1.46
CA ILE A 192 3.33 -3.12 -1.54
C ILE A 192 2.34 -2.75 -2.65
N LEU A 193 2.33 -3.56 -3.71
CA LEU A 193 1.38 -3.42 -4.81
C LEU A 193 0.26 -4.45 -4.65
N ILE A 194 -0.98 -3.96 -4.46
CA ILE A 194 -2.16 -4.82 -4.36
C ILE A 194 -2.90 -4.75 -5.68
N THR A 195 -3.12 -5.90 -6.32
CA THR A 195 -3.71 -5.95 -7.66
C THR A 195 -4.50 -7.23 -7.88
N ASN A 196 -5.01 -7.43 -9.08
CA ASN A 196 -5.56 -8.69 -9.55
C ASN A 196 -4.78 -9.20 -10.76
N TYR A 197 -4.98 -10.47 -11.09
CA TYR A 197 -4.26 -11.13 -12.18
C TYR A 197 -4.34 -10.36 -13.50
N SER A 198 -5.54 -10.03 -13.96
CA SER A 198 -5.73 -9.33 -15.24
C SER A 198 -5.08 -7.96 -15.26
N MET A 199 -5.09 -7.25 -14.14
CA MET A 199 -4.46 -5.94 -14.07
C MET A 199 -2.93 -6.07 -14.05
N LEU A 200 -2.38 -7.04 -13.34
CA LEU A 200 -0.93 -7.29 -13.36
C LEU A 200 -0.46 -7.60 -14.79
N GLU A 201 -1.18 -8.45 -15.52
CA GLU A 201 -0.90 -8.73 -16.93
C GLU A 201 -0.90 -7.43 -17.75
N TYR A 202 -1.94 -6.59 -17.59
CA TYR A 202 -1.99 -5.31 -18.29
C TYR A 202 -0.82 -4.38 -17.92
N MET A 203 -0.41 -4.35 -16.67
CA MET A 203 0.71 -3.51 -16.21
C MET A 203 2.04 -3.92 -16.82
N LEU A 204 2.24 -5.21 -17.08
CA LEU A 204 3.46 -5.73 -17.70
C LEU A 204 3.59 -5.36 -19.20
N PHE A 205 2.47 -5.10 -19.88
CA PHE A 205 2.47 -4.79 -21.32
C PHE A 205 2.27 -3.31 -21.65
N ARG A 206 1.92 -2.48 -20.67
CA ARG A 206 1.60 -1.07 -20.92
C ARG A 206 2.80 -0.16 -20.68
N PRO A 207 3.17 0.71 -21.64
CA PRO A 207 4.26 1.65 -21.46
C PRO A 207 4.06 2.64 -20.31
N ARG A 208 2.81 2.92 -19.93
CA ARG A 208 2.50 3.87 -18.84
C ARG A 208 2.95 3.37 -17.46
N GLU A 209 2.97 2.07 -17.26
CA GLU A 209 3.37 1.39 -16.02
C GLU A 209 4.86 1.02 -16.00
N GLU A 210 5.59 1.29 -17.08
CA GLU A 210 7.02 0.97 -17.24
C GLU A 210 7.87 1.50 -16.08
N LYS A 211 7.61 2.74 -15.63
CA LYS A 211 8.32 3.34 -14.49
C LYS A 211 8.24 2.52 -13.19
N ILE A 212 7.11 1.85 -12.94
CA ILE A 212 6.95 0.98 -11.77
C ILE A 212 7.95 -0.18 -11.88
N TRP A 213 8.07 -0.76 -13.06
CA TRP A 213 8.94 -1.90 -13.30
C TRP A 213 10.42 -1.52 -13.39
N GLU A 214 10.74 -0.36 -13.97
CA GLU A 214 12.09 0.20 -13.97
C GLU A 214 12.57 0.46 -12.53
N SER A 215 11.73 1.10 -11.71
CA SER A 215 12.04 1.33 -10.30
C SER A 215 12.21 0.02 -9.53
N THR A 216 11.33 -0.95 -9.79
CA THR A 216 11.42 -2.28 -9.16
C THR A 216 12.69 -3.01 -9.58
N LYS A 217 13.07 -2.93 -10.86
CA LYS A 217 14.32 -3.49 -11.36
C LYS A 217 15.53 -2.81 -10.73
N ALA A 218 15.54 -1.49 -10.64
CA ALA A 218 16.63 -0.75 -10.00
C ALA A 218 16.83 -1.16 -8.53
N TRP A 219 15.73 -1.37 -7.80
CA TRP A 219 15.79 -1.91 -6.45
C TRP A 219 16.33 -3.35 -6.43
N LEU A 220 15.83 -4.24 -7.29
CA LEU A 220 16.33 -5.63 -7.37
C LEU A 220 17.82 -5.70 -7.70
N ASP A 221 18.29 -4.84 -8.61
CA ASP A 221 19.69 -4.80 -9.03
C ASP A 221 20.62 -4.17 -7.97
N SER A 222 20.06 -3.47 -6.96
CA SER A 222 20.85 -2.77 -5.94
C SER A 222 21.48 -3.70 -4.91
N ASP A 223 20.93 -4.91 -4.71
CA ASP A 223 21.47 -5.93 -3.82
C ASP A 223 21.10 -7.35 -4.31
N PRO A 224 22.05 -8.29 -4.43
CA PRO A 224 21.77 -9.66 -4.88
C PRO A 224 20.82 -10.46 -3.97
N SER A 225 20.63 -10.04 -2.73
CA SER A 225 19.70 -10.68 -1.78
C SER A 225 18.26 -10.24 -1.97
N HIS A 226 18.03 -9.16 -2.72
CA HIS A 226 16.68 -8.65 -2.98
C HIS A 226 15.84 -9.65 -3.77
N LYS A 227 14.66 -9.90 -3.27
CA LYS A 227 13.68 -10.81 -3.90
C LYS A 227 12.29 -10.19 -3.83
N LEU A 228 11.61 -10.21 -4.95
CA LEU A 228 10.19 -9.84 -5.02
C LEU A 228 9.35 -10.93 -4.34
N LEU A 229 8.53 -10.54 -3.38
CA LEU A 229 7.59 -11.45 -2.71
C LEU A 229 6.24 -11.41 -3.43
N PHE A 230 5.79 -12.58 -3.86
CA PHE A 230 4.43 -12.75 -4.40
C PHE A 230 3.53 -13.39 -3.35
N ILE A 231 2.38 -12.78 -3.13
CA ILE A 231 1.32 -13.31 -2.29
C ILE A 231 0.10 -13.51 -3.17
N ILE A 232 -0.37 -14.75 -3.26
CA ILE A 232 -1.54 -15.13 -4.06
C ILE A 232 -2.58 -15.63 -3.07
N ASP A 233 -3.68 -14.89 -2.93
CA ASP A 233 -4.81 -15.24 -2.06
C ASP A 233 -6.02 -15.56 -2.94
N GLU A 234 -6.76 -16.62 -2.57
CA GLU A 234 -7.91 -17.12 -3.34
C GLU A 234 -9.15 -16.24 -3.22
#